data_e9df9f5cb8569a46b00a9d8d2769d4d1
#
_entry.id   e9df9f5cb8569a46b00a9d8d2769d4d1
#
_cell.length_a   1.000
_cell.length_b   1.000
_cell.length_c   1.000
_cell.angle_alpha   90.00
_cell.angle_beta   90.00
_cell.angle_gamma   90.00
#
_symmetry.space_group_name_H-M   'P 1'
#
loop_
_entity.id
_entity.type
_entity.pdbx_description
1 polymer ?
#
loop_
_entity_poly.entity_id
_entity_poly.type
_entity_poly.pdbx_seq_one_letter_code
_entity_poly.pdbx_strand_id
1 'polypeptide(L)'
;MKRYIMKAIAPAMFGLLSCGLVSCVNDLDTAPISPKIDTEVSNDGLFNKCYANFAIAGNGSSASGDDDCDVKGYDDAGMTGLVRLMWNVNELTTDEAICSWGDNGVPALNFNTYDNANGMTKAYFARLTLGISSCNQYLKVAGGEDATKSAEIRFLRAMQYYLLMDAFGNVPFSENI
;
A
#
# COMPACT_ATOMS: atom_id res chain seq x y z
N MET A 1 59.43 -26.97 -25.52
CA MET A 1 58.09 -26.71 -26.12
C MET A 1 56.93 -26.78 -25.11
N LYS A 2 56.82 -27.74 -24.23
CA LYS A 2 55.70 -27.85 -23.27
C LYS A 2 55.54 -26.66 -22.27
N ARG A 3 56.61 -25.98 -21.87
CA ARG A 3 56.57 -24.87 -20.90
C ARG A 3 56.02 -23.55 -21.47
N TYR A 4 56.10 -23.34 -22.77
CA TYR A 4 55.58 -22.12 -23.43
C TYR A 4 54.11 -22.22 -23.75
N ILE A 5 53.59 -23.45 -23.98
CA ILE A 5 52.17 -23.70 -24.26
C ILE A 5 51.34 -23.47 -23.00
N MET A 6 51.85 -23.90 -21.82
CA MET A 6 51.14 -23.66 -20.54
C MET A 6 51.08 -22.17 -20.12
N LYS A 7 52.06 -21.35 -20.55
CA LYS A 7 52.08 -19.91 -20.24
C LYS A 7 51.15 -19.10 -21.12
N ALA A 8 50.75 -19.62 -22.29
CA ALA A 8 49.84 -18.95 -23.22
C ALA A 8 48.36 -19.34 -22.98
N ILE A 9 48.10 -20.52 -22.40
CA ILE A 9 46.74 -21.00 -22.11
C ILE A 9 46.12 -20.30 -20.86
N ALA A 10 46.94 -20.00 -19.83
CA ALA A 10 46.44 -19.38 -18.61
C ALA A 10 45.83 -17.95 -18.83
N PRO A 11 46.46 -17.04 -19.60
CA PRO A 11 45.85 -15.75 -19.86
C PRO A 11 44.66 -15.83 -20.85
N ALA A 12 44.62 -16.80 -21.77
CA ALA A 12 43.49 -16.99 -22.65
C ALA A 12 42.23 -17.56 -21.94
N MET A 13 42.43 -18.43 -20.96
CA MET A 13 41.32 -18.91 -20.12
C MET A 13 40.77 -17.84 -19.18
N PHE A 14 41.61 -16.93 -18.68
CA PHE A 14 41.17 -15.84 -17.84
C PHE A 14 40.41 -14.77 -18.64
N GLY A 15 40.77 -14.52 -19.88
CA GLY A 15 40.10 -13.61 -20.80
C GLY A 15 38.71 -14.14 -21.25
N LEU A 16 38.54 -15.45 -21.38
CA LEU A 16 37.26 -16.08 -21.72
C LEU A 16 36.27 -16.14 -20.54
N LEU A 17 36.80 -16.21 -19.30
CA LEU A 17 35.92 -16.15 -18.10
C LEU A 17 35.40 -14.75 -17.81
N SER A 18 36.12 -13.69 -18.21
CA SER A 18 35.68 -12.32 -17.98
C SER A 18 34.62 -11.83 -18.99
N CYS A 19 34.53 -12.44 -20.16
CA CYS A 19 33.46 -12.14 -21.14
C CYS A 19 32.10 -12.78 -20.79
N GLY A 20 32.07 -13.78 -19.91
CA GLY A 20 30.84 -14.48 -19.51
C GLY A 20 30.07 -13.83 -18.37
N LEU A 21 30.58 -12.75 -17.77
CA LEU A 21 29.95 -12.10 -16.62
C LEU A 21 29.25 -10.75 -16.95
N VAL A 22 29.20 -10.39 -18.23
CA VAL A 22 28.47 -9.20 -18.70
C VAL A 22 27.12 -9.60 -19.29
N SER A 23 26.52 -10.64 -18.74
CA SER A 23 25.19 -11.06 -19.17
C SER A 23 24.14 -10.50 -18.20
N CYS A 24 23.24 -9.70 -18.75
CA CYS A 24 21.88 -9.46 -18.24
C CYS A 24 21.69 -8.46 -17.10
N VAL A 25 22.49 -7.41 -16.96
CA VAL A 25 22.13 -6.32 -16.06
C VAL A 25 21.20 -5.29 -16.73
N ASN A 26 21.26 -5.13 -18.04
CA ASN A 26 20.40 -4.21 -18.78
C ASN A 26 19.06 -4.81 -19.24
N ASP A 27 18.87 -6.13 -19.15
CA ASP A 27 17.64 -6.79 -19.61
C ASP A 27 16.51 -6.75 -18.56
N LEU A 28 16.84 -6.34 -17.33
CA LEU A 28 15.87 -6.14 -16.24
C LEU A 28 15.33 -4.70 -16.17
N ASP A 29 15.93 -3.77 -16.89
CA ASP A 29 15.53 -2.37 -16.94
C ASP A 29 14.69 -2.07 -18.20
N THR A 30 13.67 -2.87 -18.40
CA THR A 30 12.75 -2.71 -19.52
C THR A 30 11.73 -1.63 -19.22
N ALA A 31 11.59 -0.65 -20.12
CA ALA A 31 10.48 0.29 -20.06
C ALA A 31 9.14 -0.48 -20.13
N PRO A 32 8.11 -0.04 -19.40
CA PRO A 32 6.80 -0.67 -19.45
C PRO A 32 6.26 -0.72 -20.88
N ILE A 33 5.76 -1.89 -21.29
CA ILE A 33 5.18 -2.11 -22.62
C ILE A 33 3.87 -1.31 -22.78
N SER A 34 3.19 -1.03 -21.68
CA SER A 34 1.96 -0.24 -21.69
C SER A 34 2.26 1.25 -21.47
N PRO A 35 1.87 2.15 -22.39
CA PRO A 35 2.02 3.59 -22.18
C PRO A 35 1.14 4.15 -21.05
N LYS A 36 0.28 3.30 -20.46
CA LYS A 36 -0.53 3.65 -19.29
C LYS A 36 0.16 3.41 -17.95
N ILE A 37 1.30 2.73 -17.96
CA ILE A 37 2.11 2.51 -16.75
C ILE A 37 3.13 3.64 -16.71
N ASP A 38 2.82 4.67 -15.95
CA ASP A 38 3.79 5.69 -15.58
C ASP A 38 4.70 5.10 -14.49
N THR A 39 5.97 4.93 -14.80
CA THR A 39 6.98 4.43 -13.86
C THR A 39 7.45 5.50 -12.88
N GLU A 40 7.18 6.75 -13.19
CA GLU A 40 7.50 7.87 -12.31
C GLU A 40 6.24 8.31 -11.55
N VAL A 41 6.14 7.89 -10.31
CA VAL A 41 5.11 8.41 -9.40
C VAL A 41 5.46 9.86 -9.09
N SER A 42 4.71 10.79 -9.64
CA SER A 42 4.93 12.21 -9.38
C SER A 42 4.67 12.53 -7.89
N ASN A 43 5.42 13.49 -7.35
CA ASN A 43 5.21 13.95 -5.96
C ASN A 43 3.79 14.47 -5.73
N ASP A 44 3.17 15.10 -6.73
CA ASP A 44 1.77 15.53 -6.68
C ASP A 44 0.81 14.33 -6.69
N GLY A 45 1.13 13.28 -7.42
CA GLY A 45 0.37 12.03 -7.39
C GLY A 45 0.39 11.36 -6.00
N LEU A 46 1.56 11.33 -5.35
CA LEU A 46 1.69 10.83 -3.97
C LEU A 46 0.94 11.70 -2.97
N PHE A 47 1.03 13.02 -3.11
CA PHE A 47 0.29 13.96 -2.28
C PHE A 47 -1.22 13.71 -2.38
N ASN A 48 -1.76 13.67 -3.59
CA ASN A 48 -3.17 13.42 -3.84
C ASN A 48 -3.62 12.04 -3.33
N LYS A 49 -2.76 11.01 -3.41
CA LYS A 49 -3.03 9.68 -2.86
C LYS A 49 -3.24 9.70 -1.35
N CYS A 50 -2.51 10.53 -0.62
CA CYS A 50 -2.70 10.67 0.83
C CYS A 50 -4.10 11.18 1.18
N TYR A 51 -4.63 12.14 0.42
CA TYR A 51 -6.02 12.61 0.55
C TYR A 51 -7.03 11.58 0.06
N ALA A 52 -6.73 10.94 -1.07
CA ALA A 52 -7.62 9.94 -1.67
C ALA A 52 -7.95 8.78 -0.72
N ASN A 53 -7.04 8.42 0.18
CA ASN A 53 -7.28 7.38 1.20
C ASN A 53 -8.50 7.66 2.09
N PHE A 54 -8.91 8.93 2.25
CA PHE A 54 -10.09 9.31 3.00
C PHE A 54 -11.39 9.25 2.18
N ALA A 55 -11.29 9.30 0.85
CA ALA A 55 -12.43 9.48 -0.03
C ALA A 55 -12.72 8.26 -0.92
N ILE A 56 -11.68 7.53 -1.33
CA ILE A 56 -11.80 6.41 -2.27
C ILE A 56 -11.20 5.14 -1.68
N ALA A 57 -11.58 4.00 -2.24
CA ALA A 57 -11.19 2.68 -1.76
C ALA A 57 -10.52 1.82 -2.83
N GLY A 58 -10.08 2.43 -3.92
CA GLY A 58 -9.46 1.80 -5.07
C GLY A 58 -9.72 2.56 -6.36
N ASN A 59 -9.30 1.97 -7.48
CA ASN A 59 -9.50 2.57 -8.81
C ASN A 59 -10.79 2.11 -9.48
N GLY A 60 -11.58 1.28 -8.84
CA GLY A 60 -12.76 0.68 -9.40
C GLY A 60 -13.77 1.72 -9.86
N SER A 61 -14.15 1.67 -11.12
CA SER A 61 -15.37 2.31 -11.55
C SER A 61 -16.51 1.43 -11.06
N SER A 62 -17.11 1.83 -10.05
CA SER A 62 -18.17 1.25 -9.25
C SER A 62 -19.41 0.68 -9.96
N ALA A 63 -19.41 0.53 -11.26
CA ALA A 63 -20.57 -0.05 -11.95
C ALA A 63 -20.72 -1.55 -11.67
N SER A 64 -19.65 -2.25 -11.29
CA SER A 64 -19.66 -3.68 -10.95
C SER A 64 -19.27 -4.01 -9.51
N GLY A 65 -18.80 -3.04 -8.74
CA GLY A 65 -18.51 -3.22 -7.31
C GLY A 65 -17.21 -3.97 -6.97
N ASP A 66 -16.62 -4.69 -7.87
CA ASP A 66 -15.66 -5.74 -7.53
C ASP A 66 -14.20 -5.42 -7.85
N ASP A 67 -13.92 -4.36 -8.58
CA ASP A 67 -12.62 -4.23 -9.19
C ASP A 67 -11.71 -3.24 -8.46
N ASP A 68 -10.45 -3.61 -8.30
CA ASP A 68 -9.32 -2.77 -7.91
C ASP A 68 -9.39 -2.18 -6.49
N CYS A 69 -9.81 -2.98 -5.51
CA CYS A 69 -9.62 -2.60 -4.12
C CYS A 69 -8.13 -2.40 -3.81
N ASP A 70 -7.77 -1.25 -3.26
CA ASP A 70 -6.38 -0.94 -2.88
C ASP A 70 -5.98 -1.56 -1.53
N VAL A 71 -6.92 -2.10 -0.77
CA VAL A 71 -6.65 -2.89 0.43
C VAL A 71 -6.54 -4.36 0.04
N LYS A 72 -5.35 -4.90 0.17
CA LYS A 72 -5.06 -6.28 -0.23
C LYS A 72 -5.89 -7.30 0.57
N GLY A 73 -6.49 -8.24 -0.16
CA GLY A 73 -7.29 -9.33 0.41
C GLY A 73 -8.78 -9.02 0.49
N TYR A 74 -9.20 -7.92 -0.15
CA TYR A 74 -10.61 -7.56 -0.34
C TYR A 74 -10.89 -7.37 -1.83
N ASP A 75 -11.99 -7.93 -2.29
CA ASP A 75 -12.40 -7.89 -3.69
C ASP A 75 -13.38 -6.74 -3.96
N ASP A 76 -14.03 -6.21 -2.93
CA ASP A 76 -14.98 -5.10 -3.00
C ASP A 76 -14.39 -3.81 -2.42
N ALA A 77 -14.07 -2.87 -3.30
CA ALA A 77 -13.59 -1.54 -2.92
C ALA A 77 -14.62 -0.78 -2.08
N GLY A 78 -15.91 -0.93 -2.37
CA GLY A 78 -16.98 -0.30 -1.60
C GLY A 78 -17.02 -0.73 -0.13
N MET A 79 -16.59 -1.96 0.15
CA MET A 79 -16.48 -2.47 1.51
C MET A 79 -15.34 -1.84 2.30
N THR A 80 -14.29 -1.39 1.64
CA THR A 80 -13.05 -0.91 2.29
C THR A 80 -12.92 0.61 2.37
N GLY A 81 -13.95 1.36 2.00
CA GLY A 81 -13.97 2.82 2.13
C GLY A 81 -13.86 3.27 3.59
N LEU A 82 -12.99 4.25 3.87
CA LEU A 82 -12.69 4.68 5.24
C LEU A 82 -13.93 5.11 6.03
N VAL A 83 -14.78 5.94 5.42
CA VAL A 83 -15.99 6.45 6.09
C VAL A 83 -16.95 5.32 6.44
N ARG A 84 -17.15 4.38 5.50
CA ARG A 84 -17.99 3.20 5.74
C ARG A 84 -17.44 2.32 6.87
N LEU A 85 -16.15 2.05 6.85
CA LEU A 85 -15.52 1.22 7.88
C LEU A 85 -15.59 1.87 9.25
N MET A 86 -15.27 3.17 9.34
CA MET A 86 -15.37 3.94 10.56
C MET A 86 -16.81 3.93 11.11
N TRP A 87 -17.79 4.16 10.25
CA TRP A 87 -19.19 4.12 10.64
C TRP A 87 -19.60 2.72 11.13
N ASN A 88 -19.27 1.67 10.36
CA ASN A 88 -19.64 0.31 10.72
C ASN A 88 -19.08 -0.12 12.08
N VAL A 89 -17.80 0.15 12.36
CA VAL A 89 -17.21 -0.30 13.63
C VAL A 89 -17.67 0.51 14.83
N ASN A 90 -18.08 1.76 14.63
CA ASN A 90 -18.58 2.61 15.71
C ASN A 90 -20.08 2.43 15.94
N GLU A 91 -20.89 2.46 14.89
CA GLU A 91 -22.35 2.51 15.01
C GLU A 91 -23.01 1.13 15.10
N LEU A 92 -22.52 0.13 14.34
CA LEU A 92 -23.13 -1.19 14.36
C LEU A 92 -22.89 -1.98 15.64
N THR A 93 -21.96 -1.55 16.46
CA THR A 93 -21.71 -2.15 17.79
C THR A 93 -22.56 -1.52 18.90
N THR A 94 -23.43 -0.59 18.55
CA THR A 94 -24.35 0.10 19.45
C THR A 94 -25.79 -0.37 19.21
N ASP A 95 -26.74 0.16 19.95
CA ASP A 95 -28.19 -0.04 19.78
C ASP A 95 -28.85 1.02 18.89
N GLU A 96 -28.04 1.96 18.34
CA GLU A 96 -28.58 3.07 17.54
C GLU A 96 -28.78 2.69 16.07
N ALA A 97 -28.01 1.72 15.56
CA ALA A 97 -28.04 1.36 14.15
C ALA A 97 -27.95 -0.14 13.92
N ILE A 98 -28.59 -0.60 12.85
CA ILE A 98 -28.45 -1.96 12.35
C ILE A 98 -28.31 -1.93 10.83
N CYS A 99 -27.39 -2.70 10.29
CA CYS A 99 -27.21 -2.88 8.86
C CYS A 99 -27.70 -4.26 8.44
N SER A 100 -28.62 -4.31 7.48
CA SER A 100 -29.19 -5.57 6.98
C SER A 100 -28.33 -6.26 5.91
N TRP A 101 -27.20 -5.68 5.52
CA TRP A 101 -26.31 -6.26 4.53
C TRP A 101 -25.57 -7.47 5.09
N GLY A 102 -25.36 -8.46 4.23
CA GLY A 102 -24.66 -9.69 4.58
C GLY A 102 -23.15 -9.65 4.40
N ASP A 103 -22.55 -8.45 4.24
CA ASP A 103 -21.12 -8.32 4.01
C ASP A 103 -20.32 -8.94 5.17
N ASN A 104 -19.15 -9.46 4.82
CA ASN A 104 -18.29 -10.15 5.78
C ASN A 104 -17.94 -9.24 6.96
N GLY A 105 -18.42 -9.62 8.13
CA GLY A 105 -18.21 -8.93 9.41
C GLY A 105 -19.39 -8.06 9.86
N VAL A 106 -20.28 -7.59 8.98
CA VAL A 106 -21.42 -6.73 9.33
C VAL A 106 -22.39 -7.42 10.31
N PRO A 107 -22.88 -8.66 10.08
CA PRO A 107 -23.78 -9.31 11.02
C PRO A 107 -23.17 -9.50 12.43
N ALA A 108 -21.86 -9.79 12.48
CA ALA A 108 -21.18 -9.97 13.76
C ALA A 108 -21.04 -8.67 14.55
N LEU A 109 -20.87 -7.52 13.87
CA LEU A 109 -20.90 -6.20 14.51
C LEU A 109 -22.28 -5.89 15.05
N ASN A 110 -23.36 -6.06 14.28
CA ASN A 110 -24.74 -5.84 14.70
C ASN A 110 -25.12 -6.60 15.99
N PHE A 111 -24.57 -7.80 16.16
CA PHE A 111 -24.89 -8.66 17.30
C PHE A 111 -23.83 -8.68 18.41
N ASN A 112 -22.78 -7.85 18.27
CA ASN A 112 -21.65 -7.82 19.20
C ASN A 112 -20.99 -9.20 19.42
N THR A 113 -20.95 -10.02 18.35
CA THR A 113 -20.33 -11.35 18.34
C THR A 113 -19.03 -11.41 17.54
N TYR A 114 -18.48 -10.25 17.20
CA TYR A 114 -17.24 -10.13 16.44
C TYR A 114 -16.01 -10.50 17.29
N ASP A 115 -14.97 -10.90 16.61
CA ASP A 115 -13.66 -11.21 17.16
C ASP A 115 -12.54 -10.53 16.34
N ASN A 116 -11.30 -10.87 16.63
CA ASN A 116 -10.13 -10.35 15.92
C ASN A 116 -10.04 -10.82 14.45
N ALA A 117 -10.87 -11.77 14.02
CA ALA A 117 -10.95 -12.24 12.64
C ALA A 117 -12.03 -11.53 11.82
N ASN A 118 -12.82 -10.64 12.44
CA ASN A 118 -13.89 -9.91 11.77
C ASN A 118 -13.40 -9.14 10.54
N GLY A 119 -14.11 -9.29 9.39
CA GLY A 119 -13.72 -8.69 8.12
C GLY A 119 -13.70 -7.16 8.14
N MET A 120 -14.69 -6.51 8.78
CA MET A 120 -14.77 -5.05 8.85
C MET A 120 -13.68 -4.44 9.73
N THR A 121 -13.41 -5.04 10.90
CA THR A 121 -12.36 -4.54 11.80
C THR A 121 -10.97 -4.69 11.18
N LYS A 122 -10.71 -5.81 10.49
CA LYS A 122 -9.46 -6.00 9.73
C LYS A 122 -9.32 -5.02 8.57
N ALA A 123 -10.40 -4.80 7.80
CA ALA A 123 -10.40 -3.83 6.72
C ALA A 123 -10.12 -2.42 7.23
N TYR A 124 -10.71 -2.04 8.37
CA TYR A 124 -10.49 -0.72 8.97
C TYR A 124 -9.04 -0.51 9.39
N PHE A 125 -8.45 -1.50 10.07
CA PHE A 125 -7.03 -1.48 10.42
C PHE A 125 -6.15 -1.36 9.16
N ALA A 126 -6.41 -2.18 8.15
CA ALA A 126 -5.65 -2.19 6.90
C ALA A 126 -5.78 -0.85 6.13
N ARG A 127 -6.98 -0.27 6.08
CA ARG A 127 -7.24 1.03 5.44
C ARG A 127 -6.43 2.15 6.11
N LEU A 128 -6.46 2.22 7.42
CA LEU A 128 -5.72 3.24 8.17
C LEU A 128 -4.20 3.08 8.03
N THR A 129 -3.70 1.84 8.13
CA THR A 129 -2.27 1.57 7.96
C THR A 129 -1.78 1.82 6.55
N LEU A 130 -2.59 1.54 5.52
CA LEU A 130 -2.28 1.89 4.13
C LEU A 130 -2.13 3.42 3.95
N GLY A 131 -3.04 4.18 4.52
CA GLY A 131 -2.97 5.63 4.47
C GLY A 131 -1.77 6.21 5.21
N ILE A 132 -1.44 5.67 6.39
CA ILE A 132 -0.22 6.04 7.14
C ILE A 132 1.03 5.74 6.29
N SER A 133 1.09 4.57 5.65
CA SER A 133 2.20 4.19 4.77
C SER A 133 2.33 5.14 3.57
N SER A 134 1.20 5.54 2.97
CA SER A 134 1.19 6.52 1.88
C SER A 134 1.73 7.89 2.33
N CYS A 135 1.35 8.35 3.53
CA CYS A 135 1.88 9.57 4.13
C CYS A 135 3.39 9.48 4.41
N ASN A 136 3.85 8.35 4.95
CA ASN A 136 5.29 8.11 5.17
C ASN A 136 6.06 8.12 3.86
N GLN A 137 5.52 7.51 2.80
CA GLN A 137 6.13 7.51 1.48
C GLN A 137 6.30 8.94 0.94
N TYR A 138 5.25 9.77 0.99
CA TYR A 138 5.33 11.15 0.57
C TYR A 138 6.38 11.92 1.35
N LEU A 139 6.35 11.84 2.68
CA LEU A 139 7.30 12.55 3.54
C LEU A 139 8.76 12.13 3.31
N LYS A 140 8.98 10.86 2.95
CA LYS A 140 10.32 10.35 2.63
C LYS A 140 10.84 10.88 1.28
N VAL A 141 9.97 10.93 0.27
CA VAL A 141 10.36 11.27 -1.12
C VAL A 141 10.34 12.78 -1.34
N ALA A 142 9.32 13.48 -0.87
CA ALA A 142 9.04 14.88 -1.18
C ALA A 142 8.93 15.80 0.05
N GLY A 143 9.12 15.29 1.25
CA GLY A 143 8.90 16.05 2.49
C GLY A 143 9.80 17.26 2.72
N GLY A 144 10.85 17.42 1.92
CA GLY A 144 11.74 18.60 1.95
C GLY A 144 11.44 19.64 0.88
N GLU A 145 10.56 19.36 -0.09
CA GLU A 145 10.33 20.22 -1.25
C GLU A 145 9.32 21.35 -0.96
N ASP A 146 8.26 21.05 -0.20
CA ASP A 146 7.20 22.00 0.15
C ASP A 146 6.81 21.81 1.63
N ALA A 147 7.10 22.84 2.42
CA ALA A 147 6.83 22.81 3.86
C ALA A 147 5.33 22.77 4.18
N THR A 148 4.48 23.42 3.35
CA THR A 148 3.03 23.45 3.54
C THR A 148 2.44 22.08 3.24
N LYS A 149 2.73 21.50 2.09
CA LYS A 149 2.29 20.14 1.72
C LYS A 149 2.77 19.11 2.77
N SER A 150 4.01 19.24 3.24
CA SER A 150 4.55 18.36 4.26
C SER A 150 3.82 18.48 5.60
N ALA A 151 3.40 19.68 5.99
CA ALA A 151 2.60 19.89 7.19
C ALA A 151 1.21 19.25 7.06
N GLU A 152 0.57 19.41 5.90
CA GLU A 152 -0.72 18.78 5.60
C GLU A 152 -0.63 17.26 5.67
N ILE A 153 0.39 16.65 5.07
CA ILE A 153 0.57 15.19 5.11
C ILE A 153 0.86 14.68 6.52
N ARG A 154 1.63 15.41 7.33
CA ARG A 154 1.81 15.08 8.75
C ARG A 154 0.49 15.14 9.52
N PHE A 155 -0.36 16.11 9.22
CA PHE A 155 -1.71 16.21 9.80
C PHE A 155 -2.57 15.01 9.40
N LEU A 156 -2.63 14.66 8.12
CA LEU A 156 -3.39 13.49 7.64
C LEU A 156 -2.88 12.19 8.28
N ARG A 157 -1.57 12.04 8.43
CA ARG A 157 -0.98 10.89 9.13
C ARG A 157 -1.41 10.84 10.59
N ALA A 158 -1.34 11.96 11.28
CA ALA A 158 -1.73 12.05 12.68
C ALA A 158 -3.24 11.73 12.88
N MET A 159 -4.09 12.20 11.97
CA MET A 159 -5.52 11.90 11.98
C MET A 159 -5.79 10.39 11.83
N GLN A 160 -5.07 9.72 10.95
CA GLN A 160 -5.20 8.25 10.78
C GLN A 160 -4.69 7.49 12.00
N TYR A 161 -3.61 7.92 12.63
CA TYR A 161 -3.15 7.36 13.91
C TYR A 161 -4.17 7.60 15.04
N TYR A 162 -4.79 8.77 15.07
CA TYR A 162 -5.85 9.05 16.04
C TYR A 162 -7.01 8.06 15.90
N LEU A 163 -7.53 7.87 14.68
CA LEU A 163 -8.59 6.89 14.41
C LEU A 163 -8.17 5.46 14.73
N LEU A 164 -6.91 5.13 14.45
CA LEU A 164 -6.36 3.81 14.71
C LEU A 164 -6.25 3.54 16.23
N MET A 165 -5.78 4.52 17.00
CA MET A 165 -5.71 4.42 18.46
C MET A 165 -7.09 4.39 19.10
N ASP A 166 -8.03 5.16 18.60
CA ASP A 166 -9.41 5.20 19.08
C ASP A 166 -10.08 3.83 18.97
N ALA A 167 -9.93 3.18 17.78
CA ALA A 167 -10.56 1.90 17.54
C ALA A 167 -9.82 0.69 18.12
N PHE A 168 -8.49 0.74 18.22
CA PHE A 168 -7.66 -0.44 18.54
C PHE A 168 -6.78 -0.28 19.78
N GLY A 169 -6.75 0.89 20.39
CA GLY A 169 -5.93 1.17 21.57
C GLY A 169 -4.43 1.21 21.26
N ASN A 170 -3.70 0.18 21.63
CA ASN A 170 -2.26 0.09 21.36
C ASN A 170 -1.99 -0.32 19.92
N VAL A 171 -1.40 0.56 19.15
CA VAL A 171 -1.11 0.35 17.72
C VAL A 171 0.36 0.54 17.41
N PRO A 172 0.91 -0.15 16.39
CA PRO A 172 2.29 0.05 15.98
C PRO A 172 2.47 1.45 15.42
N PHE A 173 3.52 2.13 15.87
CA PHE A 173 3.92 3.43 15.33
C PHE A 173 5.15 3.26 14.44
N SER A 174 5.10 3.78 13.21
CA SER A 174 6.22 3.80 12.28
C SER A 174 6.18 5.06 11.42
N GLU A 175 7.34 5.69 11.26
CA GLU A 175 7.57 6.74 10.27
C GLU A 175 8.34 6.23 9.04
N ASN A 176 8.64 4.95 9.02
CA ASN A 176 9.32 4.27 7.93
C ASN A 176 8.33 3.50 7.05
N ILE A 177 8.76 3.29 5.81
CA ILE A 177 8.06 2.47 4.83
C ILE A 177 8.68 1.08 4.88
#